data_461685020b7fc6ab508b618f09a59bab
#
_entry.id   461685020b7fc6ab508b618f09a59bab
#
_cell.length_a   1.000
_cell.length_b   1.000
_cell.length_c   1.000
_cell.angle_alpha   90.00
_cell.angle_beta   90.00
_cell.angle_gamma   90.00
#
_symmetry.space_group_name_H-M   'P 1'
#
loop_
_entity.id
_entity.type
_entity.pdbx_description
1 polymer ?
#
loop_
_entity_poly.entity_id
_entity_poly.type
_entity_poly.pdbx_seq_one_letter_code
_entity_poly.pdbx_strand_id
1 'polypeptide(L)'
;MNCRGRAKPPVPMDFFGNMVLWAFPRLQVRDVLGWSYGGVVGAIRDAVARIDDEYVQSFVDFGGVADANREELVATVAAAGMMFCPDAEVDSWLGFRFHQLDFGTGAPSAFVPPDLPFEGLMIFMPSRKANGCGDLFMAVAEEHVAAFEQICYSLD
;
A
#
# COMPACT_ATOMS: atom_id res chain seq x y z
N MET A 1 -0.47 -2.92 4.83
CA MET A 1 0.36 -4.13 4.94
C MET A 1 -0.41 -5.22 5.68
N ASN A 2 -0.47 -6.47 5.16
CA ASN A 2 -1.16 -7.59 5.82
C ASN A 2 -0.39 -8.02 7.09
N CYS A 3 -1.05 -7.96 8.24
CA CYS A 3 -0.45 -8.25 9.56
C CYS A 3 -0.82 -9.62 10.13
N ARG A 4 -1.59 -10.47 9.42
CA ARG A 4 -2.00 -11.78 9.92
C ARG A 4 -0.84 -12.66 10.38
N GLY A 5 0.23 -12.73 9.58
CA GLY A 5 1.44 -13.49 9.93
C GLY A 5 2.41 -12.79 10.88
N ARG A 6 2.12 -11.53 11.26
CA ARG A 6 2.95 -10.75 12.18
C ARG A 6 2.43 -10.76 13.61
N ALA A 7 1.13 -11.00 13.78
CA ALA A 7 0.53 -11.19 15.10
C ALA A 7 1.05 -12.47 15.78
N LYS A 8 1.08 -12.48 17.10
CA LYS A 8 1.38 -13.67 17.92
C LYS A 8 0.25 -13.91 18.93
N PRO A 9 -0.48 -15.05 18.82
CA PRO A 9 -0.35 -16.06 17.74
C PRO A 9 -0.76 -15.50 16.37
N PRO A 10 -0.27 -16.10 15.26
CA PRO A 10 -0.66 -15.66 13.92
C PRO A 10 -2.17 -15.76 13.72
N VAL A 11 -2.75 -14.75 13.07
CA VAL A 11 -4.18 -14.77 12.70
C VAL A 11 -4.34 -15.65 11.46
N PRO A 12 -5.30 -16.61 11.46
CA PRO A 12 -5.55 -17.48 10.31
C PRO A 12 -5.81 -16.70 9.03
N MET A 13 -5.37 -17.24 7.89
CA MET A 13 -5.53 -16.57 6.58
C MET A 13 -6.99 -16.49 6.12
N ASP A 14 -7.84 -17.38 6.62
CA ASP A 14 -9.29 -17.40 6.38
C ASP A 14 -10.10 -16.51 7.33
N PHE A 15 -9.43 -15.83 8.27
CA PHE A 15 -10.09 -14.83 9.10
C PHE A 15 -10.68 -13.72 8.22
N PHE A 16 -11.99 -13.57 8.28
CA PHE A 16 -12.71 -12.53 7.56
C PHE A 16 -12.69 -11.22 8.36
N GLY A 17 -11.89 -10.28 7.92
CA GLY A 17 -11.74 -8.96 8.55
C GLY A 17 -10.50 -8.22 8.08
N ASN A 18 -10.44 -6.94 8.37
CA ASN A 18 -9.28 -6.11 8.06
C ASN A 18 -8.19 -6.33 9.12
N MET A 19 -7.07 -6.89 8.68
CA MET A 19 -5.86 -7.05 9.48
C MET A 19 -4.70 -6.39 8.72
N VAL A 20 -4.88 -5.11 8.43
CA VAL A 20 -3.98 -4.29 7.62
C VAL A 20 -3.55 -3.09 8.42
N LEU A 21 -2.24 -2.88 8.54
CA LEU A 21 -1.64 -1.70 9.15
C LEU A 21 -0.71 -0.99 8.14
N TRP A 22 -0.52 0.29 8.36
CA TRP A 22 0.34 1.13 7.53
C TRP A 22 1.77 1.14 8.08
N ALA A 23 2.74 1.10 7.18
CA ALA A 23 4.11 1.45 7.48
C ALA A 23 4.35 2.89 7.01
N PHE A 24 4.94 3.72 7.86
CA PHE A 24 5.17 5.14 7.57
C PHE A 24 6.68 5.42 7.49
N PRO A 25 7.35 5.16 6.36
CA PRO A 25 8.69 5.67 6.14
C PRO A 25 8.62 7.20 6.05
N ARG A 26 9.43 7.89 6.85
CA ARG A 26 9.50 9.36 6.83
C ARG A 26 10.87 9.76 6.35
N LEU A 27 10.92 10.41 5.20
CA LEU A 27 12.13 10.94 4.56
C LEU A 27 11.90 12.41 4.20
N GLN A 28 12.94 13.20 4.20
CA GLN A 28 12.87 14.53 3.62
C GLN A 28 13.05 14.41 2.11
N VAL A 29 12.37 15.24 1.34
CA VAL A 29 12.46 15.24 -0.14
C VAL A 29 13.92 15.32 -0.61
N ARG A 30 14.74 16.16 0.05
CA ARG A 30 16.19 16.29 -0.27
C ARG A 30 16.94 14.96 -0.08
N ASP A 31 16.53 14.12 0.89
CA ASP A 31 17.17 12.84 1.16
C ASP A 31 16.78 11.83 0.07
N VAL A 32 15.50 11.83 -0.34
CA VAL A 32 15.02 10.99 -1.45
C VAL A 32 15.75 11.33 -2.75
N LEU A 33 15.95 12.63 -3.04
CA LEU A 33 16.65 13.08 -4.25
C LEU A 33 18.17 12.88 -4.19
N GLY A 34 18.75 12.86 -3.00
CA GLY A 34 20.21 12.76 -2.81
C GLY A 34 20.72 11.35 -2.51
N TRP A 35 19.84 10.42 -2.13
CA TRP A 35 20.24 9.06 -1.78
C TRP A 35 20.24 8.14 -2.99
N SER A 36 21.02 7.06 -2.88
CA SER A 36 20.89 5.95 -3.82
C SER A 36 19.55 5.25 -3.63
N TYR A 37 19.04 4.57 -4.64
CA TYR A 37 17.86 3.70 -4.54
C TYR A 37 17.97 2.73 -3.35
N GLY A 38 19.16 2.17 -3.09
CA GLY A 38 19.40 1.28 -1.96
C GLY A 38 19.14 1.96 -0.60
N GLY A 39 19.48 3.23 -0.47
CA GLY A 39 19.20 4.02 0.75
C GLY A 39 17.71 4.20 1.00
N VAL A 40 16.98 4.60 -0.03
CA VAL A 40 15.51 4.77 0.04
C VAL A 40 14.81 3.44 0.34
N VAL A 41 15.19 2.37 -0.36
CA VAL A 41 14.67 1.01 -0.12
C VAL A 41 14.97 0.54 1.30
N GLY A 42 16.17 0.87 1.83
CA GLY A 42 16.54 0.59 3.22
C GLY A 42 15.57 1.24 4.21
N ALA A 43 15.30 2.52 4.05
CA ALA A 43 14.38 3.26 4.91
C ALA A 43 12.94 2.71 4.87
N ILE A 44 12.45 2.33 3.69
CA ILE A 44 11.15 1.67 3.54
C ILE A 44 11.14 0.33 4.28
N ARG A 45 12.19 -0.49 4.09
CA ARG A 45 12.32 -1.80 4.73
C ARG A 45 12.35 -1.69 6.26
N ASP A 46 13.06 -0.69 6.79
CA ASP A 46 13.14 -0.44 8.23
C ASP A 46 11.78 -0.01 8.79
N ALA A 47 11.02 0.81 8.06
CA ALA A 47 9.66 1.17 8.44
C ALA A 47 8.73 -0.04 8.46
N VAL A 48 8.83 -0.93 7.47
CA VAL A 48 8.08 -2.19 7.40
C VAL A 48 8.47 -3.16 8.52
N ALA A 49 9.75 -3.22 8.89
CA ALA A 49 10.25 -4.09 9.95
C ALA A 49 9.72 -3.71 11.34
N ARG A 50 9.43 -2.41 11.56
CA ARG A 50 8.83 -1.94 12.82
C ARG A 50 7.38 -2.37 13.04
N ILE A 51 6.71 -2.90 12.01
CA ILE A 51 5.37 -3.47 12.16
C ILE A 51 5.53 -4.93 12.61
N ASP A 52 5.90 -5.15 13.83
CA ASP A 52 6.06 -6.45 14.47
C ASP A 52 4.82 -6.86 15.28
N ASP A 53 4.92 -7.91 16.09
CA ASP A 53 3.82 -8.40 16.91
C ASP A 53 3.45 -7.42 18.04
N GLU A 54 4.42 -6.74 18.64
CA GLU A 54 4.17 -5.74 19.69
C GLU A 54 3.41 -4.54 19.11
N TYR A 55 3.81 -4.10 17.91
CA TYR A 55 3.11 -3.03 17.20
C TYR A 55 1.67 -3.42 16.86
N VAL A 56 1.45 -4.64 16.34
CA VAL A 56 0.10 -5.16 16.04
C VAL A 56 -0.73 -5.23 17.32
N GLN A 57 -0.16 -5.76 18.41
CA GLN A 57 -0.85 -5.87 19.68
C GLN A 57 -1.25 -4.50 20.25
N SER A 58 -0.39 -3.48 20.09
CA SER A 58 -0.69 -2.13 20.55
C SER A 58 -1.96 -1.54 19.90
N PHE A 59 -2.21 -1.86 18.63
CA PHE A 59 -3.46 -1.45 17.96
C PHE A 59 -4.69 -2.19 18.49
N VAL A 60 -4.55 -3.48 18.76
CA VAL A 60 -5.63 -4.29 19.35
C VAL A 60 -5.98 -3.76 20.74
N ASP A 61 -4.97 -3.51 21.56
CA ASP A 61 -5.16 -3.00 22.93
C ASP A 61 -5.77 -1.60 22.93
N PHE A 62 -5.29 -0.73 22.03
CA PHE A 62 -5.86 0.61 21.86
C PHE A 62 -7.33 0.56 21.47
N GLY A 63 -7.70 -0.28 20.50
CA GLY A 63 -9.09 -0.48 20.11
C GLY A 63 -9.94 -1.01 21.27
N GLY A 64 -9.42 -1.97 22.03
CA GLY A 64 -10.11 -2.53 23.20
C GLY A 64 -10.34 -1.50 24.31
N VAL A 65 -9.35 -0.63 24.56
CA VAL A 65 -9.48 0.46 25.55
C VAL A 65 -10.51 1.50 25.09
N ALA A 66 -10.45 1.91 23.83
CA ALA A 66 -11.38 2.87 23.24
C ALA A 66 -12.82 2.35 23.29
N ASP A 67 -13.05 1.07 22.96
CA ASP A 67 -14.36 0.43 23.03
C ASP A 67 -14.88 0.38 24.48
N ALA A 68 -14.04 -0.03 25.43
CA ALA A 68 -14.37 -0.05 26.86
C ALA A 68 -14.75 1.33 27.40
N ASN A 69 -14.06 2.38 26.93
CA ASN A 69 -14.33 3.76 27.32
C ASN A 69 -15.48 4.39 26.52
N ARG A 70 -16.00 3.72 25.50
CA ARG A 70 -16.98 4.26 24.54
C ARG A 70 -16.48 5.51 23.82
N GLU A 71 -15.20 5.53 23.47
CA GLU A 71 -14.58 6.60 22.73
C GLU A 71 -14.86 6.43 21.22
N GLU A 72 -15.22 7.52 20.56
CA GLU A 72 -15.36 7.51 19.09
C GLU A 72 -13.98 7.62 18.47
N LEU A 73 -13.56 6.56 17.75
CA LEU A 73 -12.32 6.55 17.00
C LEU A 73 -12.50 7.27 15.67
N VAL A 74 -11.67 8.28 15.43
CA VAL A 74 -11.66 9.04 14.19
C VAL A 74 -10.52 8.52 13.29
N ALA A 75 -10.82 8.28 12.01
CA ALA A 75 -9.82 7.88 11.04
C ALA A 75 -8.74 8.98 10.88
N THR A 76 -7.48 8.59 10.94
CA THR A 76 -6.33 9.49 10.73
C THR A 76 -5.87 9.58 9.28
N VAL A 77 -6.56 8.90 8.37
CA VAL A 77 -6.30 8.97 6.92
C VAL A 77 -6.84 10.27 6.33
N ALA A 78 -6.16 10.77 5.30
CA ALA A 78 -6.62 11.91 4.55
C ALA A 78 -8.06 11.73 4.06
N ALA A 79 -8.86 12.79 4.16
CA ALA A 79 -10.22 12.77 3.62
C ALA A 79 -10.18 12.61 2.10
N ALA A 80 -11.25 12.01 1.54
CA ALA A 80 -11.39 11.88 0.10
C ALA A 80 -11.21 13.24 -0.61
N GLY A 81 -10.39 13.27 -1.67
CA GLY A 81 -10.06 14.49 -2.42
C GLY A 81 -8.86 15.28 -1.89
N MET A 82 -8.18 14.82 -0.84
CA MET A 82 -6.89 15.41 -0.43
C MET A 82 -5.75 14.82 -1.28
N MET A 83 -4.89 15.68 -1.77
CA MET A 83 -3.68 15.28 -2.48
C MET A 83 -2.63 14.84 -1.46
N PHE A 84 -1.94 13.73 -1.75
CA PHE A 84 -0.83 13.27 -0.91
C PHE A 84 0.48 14.00 -1.19
N CYS A 85 0.60 14.69 -2.31
CA CYS A 85 1.85 15.34 -2.74
C CYS A 85 2.41 16.31 -1.67
N PRO A 86 3.68 16.17 -1.25
CA PRO A 86 4.70 15.25 -1.78
C PRO A 86 4.67 13.83 -1.19
N ASP A 87 3.72 13.50 -0.34
CA ASP A 87 3.56 12.17 0.22
C ASP A 87 2.99 11.20 -0.83
N ALA A 88 3.22 9.91 -0.64
CA ALA A 88 2.71 8.87 -1.51
C ALA A 88 2.19 7.68 -0.70
N GLU A 89 1.12 7.08 -1.17
CA GLU A 89 0.56 5.85 -0.62
C GLU A 89 0.78 4.70 -1.59
N VAL A 90 1.31 3.59 -1.10
CA VAL A 90 1.60 2.42 -1.92
C VAL A 90 0.88 1.20 -1.38
N ASP A 91 0.03 0.62 -2.21
CA ASP A 91 -0.62 -0.65 -1.97
C ASP A 91 -0.04 -1.74 -2.88
N SER A 92 0.05 -2.96 -2.38
CA SER A 92 0.51 -4.10 -3.17
C SER A 92 -0.54 -5.19 -3.20
N TRP A 93 -1.10 -5.41 -4.38
CA TRP A 93 -2.05 -6.48 -4.67
C TRP A 93 -1.42 -7.62 -5.46
N LEU A 94 -0.07 -7.64 -5.57
CA LEU A 94 0.69 -8.66 -6.31
C LEU A 94 0.42 -10.09 -5.84
N GLY A 95 0.04 -10.27 -4.56
CA GLY A 95 -0.31 -11.57 -4.00
C GLY A 95 -1.72 -12.09 -4.37
N PHE A 96 -2.57 -11.26 -4.96
CA PHE A 96 -3.92 -11.67 -5.34
C PHE A 96 -3.94 -12.32 -6.72
N ARG A 97 -4.73 -13.40 -6.84
CA ARG A 97 -4.82 -14.19 -8.07
C ARG A 97 -6.00 -13.75 -8.94
N PHE A 98 -6.15 -12.45 -9.20
CA PHE A 98 -7.29 -11.90 -9.93
C PHE A 98 -7.47 -12.55 -11.31
N HIS A 99 -6.37 -12.85 -12.00
CA HIS A 99 -6.42 -13.47 -13.33
C HIS A 99 -6.82 -14.95 -13.34
N GLN A 100 -6.98 -15.56 -12.17
CA GLN A 100 -7.44 -16.95 -12.01
C GLN A 100 -8.93 -17.02 -11.65
N LEU A 101 -9.60 -15.88 -11.47
CA LEU A 101 -11.02 -15.84 -11.24
C LEU A 101 -11.76 -16.28 -12.51
N ASP A 102 -12.70 -17.21 -12.35
CA ASP A 102 -13.60 -17.65 -13.44
C ASP A 102 -15.00 -17.80 -12.87
N PHE A 103 -15.93 -17.03 -13.43
CA PHE A 103 -17.35 -17.06 -13.07
C PHE A 103 -18.16 -17.92 -14.04
N GLY A 104 -17.52 -18.85 -14.77
CA GLY A 104 -18.13 -19.76 -15.72
C GLY A 104 -18.05 -19.27 -17.18
N THR A 105 -17.40 -18.16 -17.44
CA THR A 105 -17.22 -17.56 -18.78
C THR A 105 -15.75 -17.44 -19.20
N GLY A 106 -14.85 -18.02 -18.42
CA GLY A 106 -13.39 -17.94 -18.61
C GLY A 106 -12.73 -16.88 -17.73
N ALA A 107 -11.40 -16.83 -17.80
CA ALA A 107 -10.61 -15.87 -17.04
C ALA A 107 -10.88 -14.42 -17.48
N PRO A 108 -10.80 -13.43 -16.57
CA PRO A 108 -11.07 -12.04 -16.89
C PRO A 108 -10.07 -11.52 -17.94
N SER A 109 -10.54 -10.67 -18.85
CA SER A 109 -9.67 -10.04 -19.86
C SER A 109 -8.77 -8.98 -19.27
N ALA A 110 -9.24 -8.28 -18.24
CA ALA A 110 -8.50 -7.27 -17.48
C ALA A 110 -9.00 -7.21 -16.04
N PHE A 111 -8.15 -6.72 -15.16
CA PHE A 111 -8.51 -6.28 -13.82
C PHE A 111 -7.89 -4.89 -13.63
N VAL A 112 -8.73 -3.93 -13.26
CA VAL A 112 -8.32 -2.54 -13.01
C VAL A 112 -8.98 -2.04 -11.73
N PRO A 113 -8.31 -1.19 -10.94
CA PRO A 113 -8.97 -0.51 -9.83
C PRO A 113 -10.14 0.33 -10.33
N PRO A 114 -11.24 0.44 -9.58
CA PRO A 114 -12.41 1.21 -10.02
C PRO A 114 -12.12 2.72 -10.08
N ASP A 115 -11.26 3.21 -9.21
CA ASP A 115 -10.85 4.60 -9.11
C ASP A 115 -9.54 4.73 -8.35
N LEU A 116 -8.80 5.81 -8.63
CA LEU A 116 -7.63 6.27 -7.88
C LEU A 116 -7.89 7.73 -7.49
N PRO A 117 -8.58 7.97 -6.36
CA PRO A 117 -9.18 9.27 -6.06
C PRO A 117 -8.19 10.36 -5.64
N PHE A 118 -6.91 10.02 -5.45
CA PHE A 118 -5.89 10.96 -4.96
C PHE A 118 -4.61 10.87 -5.76
N GLU A 119 -3.99 12.01 -6.05
CA GLU A 119 -2.62 12.04 -6.55
C GLU A 119 -1.66 11.43 -5.52
N GLY A 120 -0.68 10.64 -5.99
CA GLY A 120 0.27 9.95 -5.13
C GLY A 120 -0.19 8.58 -4.65
N LEU A 121 -1.41 8.14 -4.97
CA LEU A 121 -1.86 6.77 -4.74
C LEU A 121 -1.30 5.85 -5.82
N MET A 122 -0.66 4.77 -5.38
CA MET A 122 -0.04 3.76 -6.23
C MET A 122 -0.50 2.37 -5.84
N ILE A 123 -0.88 1.54 -6.82
CA ILE A 123 -1.27 0.15 -6.59
C ILE A 123 -0.45 -0.77 -7.50
N PHE A 124 0.35 -1.65 -6.91
CA PHE A 124 1.00 -2.73 -7.63
C PHE A 124 0.05 -3.89 -7.83
N MET A 125 -0.13 -4.31 -9.06
CA MET A 125 -1.02 -5.39 -9.46
C MET A 125 -0.28 -6.49 -10.21
N PRO A 126 -0.75 -7.77 -10.13
CA PRO A 126 -0.18 -8.84 -10.92
C PRO A 126 -0.49 -8.60 -12.41
N SER A 127 0.56 -8.62 -13.25
CA SER A 127 0.37 -8.53 -14.69
C SER A 127 -0.07 -9.88 -15.29
N ARG A 128 -0.83 -9.83 -16.38
CA ARG A 128 -1.14 -11.02 -17.20
C ARG A 128 0.06 -11.55 -17.98
N LYS A 129 1.09 -10.71 -18.16
CA LYS A 129 2.31 -11.13 -18.85
C LYS A 129 3.02 -12.20 -18.00
N ALA A 130 3.26 -13.38 -18.60
CA ALA A 130 3.70 -14.59 -17.91
C ALA A 130 5.09 -14.54 -17.24
N ASN A 131 5.74 -13.40 -17.16
CA ASN A 131 7.17 -13.28 -16.80
C ASN A 131 7.40 -12.68 -15.39
N GLY A 132 6.44 -12.78 -14.49
CA GLY A 132 6.61 -12.21 -13.14
C GLY A 132 6.58 -10.68 -13.12
N CYS A 133 6.11 -10.04 -14.19
CA CYS A 133 5.91 -8.60 -14.24
C CYS A 133 4.73 -8.19 -13.35
N GLY A 134 4.82 -7.00 -12.78
CA GLY A 134 3.70 -6.30 -12.16
C GLY A 134 3.29 -5.10 -13.01
N ASP A 135 2.03 -4.75 -12.95
CA ASP A 135 1.51 -3.50 -13.48
C ASP A 135 1.39 -2.50 -12.31
N LEU A 136 1.79 -1.25 -12.52
CA LEU A 136 1.63 -0.17 -11.55
C LEU A 136 0.50 0.75 -12.02
N PHE A 137 -0.54 0.87 -11.22
CA PHE A 137 -1.56 1.89 -11.37
C PHE A 137 -1.22 3.05 -10.43
N MET A 138 -1.20 4.25 -10.98
CA MET A 138 -0.79 5.44 -10.24
C MET A 138 -1.67 6.63 -10.63
N ALA A 139 -2.12 7.36 -9.64
CA ALA A 139 -2.78 8.65 -9.86
C ALA A 139 -1.71 9.76 -9.93
N VAL A 140 -1.66 10.44 -11.05
CA VAL A 140 -0.78 11.59 -11.31
C VAL A 140 -1.63 12.75 -11.81
N ALA A 141 -1.42 13.95 -11.27
CA ALA A 141 -2.10 15.14 -11.76
C ALA A 141 -1.76 15.38 -13.24
N GLU A 142 -2.73 15.84 -14.02
CA GLU A 142 -2.59 16.04 -15.47
C GLU A 142 -1.36 16.88 -15.83
N GLU A 143 -1.08 17.91 -15.05
CA GLU A 143 0.07 18.80 -15.21
C GLU A 143 1.43 18.11 -15.00
N HIS A 144 1.47 16.99 -14.29
CA HIS A 144 2.70 16.22 -14.00
C HIS A 144 2.91 15.03 -14.93
N VAL A 145 1.91 14.62 -15.71
CA VAL A 145 1.97 13.42 -16.56
C VAL A 145 3.15 13.46 -17.53
N ALA A 146 3.32 14.55 -18.26
CA ALA A 146 4.39 14.67 -19.24
C ALA A 146 5.80 14.58 -18.63
N ALA A 147 6.00 15.15 -17.44
CA ALA A 147 7.27 15.05 -16.73
C ALA A 147 7.48 13.63 -16.17
N PHE A 148 6.43 13.02 -15.66
CA PHE A 148 6.48 11.66 -15.13
C PHE A 148 6.83 10.63 -16.23
N GLU A 149 6.22 10.73 -17.41
CA GLU A 149 6.51 9.83 -18.55
C GLU A 149 7.97 9.87 -18.99
N GLN A 150 8.66 11.00 -18.81
CA GLN A 150 10.07 11.13 -19.16
C GLN A 150 11.00 10.40 -18.18
N ILE A 151 10.58 10.24 -16.90
CA ILE A 151 11.44 9.73 -15.84
C ILE A 151 11.03 8.35 -15.32
N CYS A 152 9.79 7.90 -15.55
CA CYS A 152 9.25 6.70 -14.92
C CYS A 152 10.00 5.40 -15.24
N TYR A 153 10.78 5.37 -16.30
CA TYR A 153 11.67 4.26 -16.70
C TYR A 153 13.16 4.63 -16.68
N SER A 154 13.49 5.85 -16.23
CA SER A 154 14.89 6.26 -16.04
C SER A 154 15.43 5.64 -14.75
N LEU A 155 16.68 5.17 -14.82
CA LEU A 155 17.43 4.64 -13.67
C LEU A 155 18.61 5.57 -13.31
N ASP A 156 18.67 6.74 -13.92
CA ASP A 156 19.74 7.73 -13.75
C ASP A 156 19.52 8.61 -12.50
#